data_22d78ca64acd9135725f32740ec745d2
#
_entry.id   22d78ca64acd9135725f32740ec745d2
#
_cell.length_a   1.000
_cell.length_b   1.000
_cell.length_c   1.000
_cell.angle_alpha   90.00
_cell.angle_beta   90.00
_cell.angle_gamma   90.00
#
_symmetry.space_group_name_H-M   'P 1'
#
loop_
_entity.id
_entity.type
_entity.pdbx_description
1 polymer ?
#
loop_
_entity_poly.entity_id
_entity_poly.type
_entity_poly.pdbx_seq_one_letter_code
_entity_poly.pdbx_strand_id
1 'polypeptide(L)'
;MFITASVGIAIGALTHRTGDDVVRDADLAMHRAKASGGDRSTICDPTMHHRAAERLQVESDLRRAIERGEFVLHYQPITALRDRQVMGFEALIRWHHPERGLLYPGAFLGVAEETGIIGRIDEWALREACSQASRWQRLFPHASHTSVSVNISAQGFGRPDLVGQVADALQESGLPAQSLRLEITETVAMADAERTRNILVELKALGVRISLDDFGAGYSSLSYLQRFPVDVLKIDRSFVEGIGRNEECGEIIRTILNLARTLELDVVAEGTETAAQVDYLEKLDCRFAQGFYFSKAVPFEELGAILAPEQLERRSA
;
A
#
# COMPACT_ATOMS: atom_id res chain seq x y z
N MET A 1 14.08 -23.52 -21.68
CA MET A 1 12.72 -22.93 -21.68
C MET A 1 11.89 -23.84 -20.79
N PHE A 2 11.43 -23.36 -19.63
CA PHE A 2 10.52 -24.11 -18.77
C PHE A 2 9.10 -23.70 -19.13
N ILE A 3 8.25 -24.67 -19.39
CA ILE A 3 6.82 -24.46 -19.65
C ILE A 3 6.09 -24.92 -18.39
N THR A 4 5.29 -24.03 -17.81
CA THR A 4 4.43 -24.34 -16.66
C THR A 4 2.97 -24.35 -17.08
N ALA A 5 2.13 -25.04 -16.32
CA ALA A 5 0.69 -25.11 -16.60
C ALA A 5 -0.12 -24.90 -15.32
N SER A 6 -1.23 -24.16 -15.47
CA SER A 6 -2.25 -24.06 -14.43
C SER A 6 -3.43 -24.96 -14.80
N VAL A 7 -3.85 -25.82 -13.88
CA VAL A 7 -4.87 -26.84 -14.10
C VAL A 7 -6.06 -26.63 -13.17
N GLY A 8 -7.26 -26.50 -13.74
CA GLY A 8 -8.51 -26.52 -12.99
C GLY A 8 -9.14 -27.91 -13.01
N ILE A 9 -9.60 -28.36 -11.87
CA ILE A 9 -10.21 -29.68 -11.69
C ILE A 9 -11.63 -29.49 -11.17
N ALA A 10 -12.62 -30.05 -11.87
CA ALA A 10 -13.99 -30.15 -11.38
C ALA A 10 -14.34 -31.60 -11.14
N ILE A 11 -14.91 -31.89 -9.99
CA ILE A 11 -15.43 -33.23 -9.64
C ILE A 11 -16.92 -33.23 -9.95
N GLY A 12 -17.34 -34.12 -10.86
CA GLY A 12 -18.75 -34.27 -11.18
C GLY A 12 -19.58 -34.57 -9.92
N ALA A 13 -20.53 -33.71 -9.62
CA ALA A 13 -21.41 -33.83 -8.48
C ALA A 13 -22.89 -33.86 -8.92
N LEU A 14 -23.78 -34.31 -8.05
CA LEU A 14 -25.21 -34.32 -8.29
C LEU A 14 -25.83 -32.95 -8.58
N THR A 15 -25.10 -31.87 -8.31
CA THR A 15 -25.47 -30.49 -8.59
C THR A 15 -25.25 -30.07 -10.04
N HIS A 16 -24.40 -30.77 -10.80
CA HIS A 16 -24.20 -30.51 -12.23
C HIS A 16 -25.32 -31.07 -13.04
N ARG A 17 -25.98 -30.23 -13.82
CA ARG A 17 -27.09 -30.62 -14.69
C ARG A 17 -26.65 -30.96 -16.11
N THR A 18 -25.52 -30.39 -16.55
CA THR A 18 -24.98 -30.54 -17.90
C THR A 18 -23.47 -30.76 -17.86
N GLY A 19 -22.92 -31.29 -18.96
CA GLY A 19 -21.44 -31.34 -19.12
C GLY A 19 -20.80 -29.95 -19.12
N ASP A 20 -21.50 -28.93 -19.63
CA ASP A 20 -21.04 -27.54 -19.66
C ASP A 20 -20.88 -26.96 -18.24
N ASP A 21 -21.68 -27.41 -17.28
CA ASP A 21 -21.53 -27.01 -15.89
C ASP A 21 -20.18 -27.47 -15.31
N VAL A 22 -19.80 -28.72 -15.62
CA VAL A 22 -18.50 -29.29 -15.17
C VAL A 22 -17.33 -28.58 -15.83
N VAL A 23 -17.42 -28.27 -17.13
CA VAL A 23 -16.37 -27.52 -17.85
C VAL A 23 -16.22 -26.11 -17.27
N ARG A 24 -17.33 -25.44 -17.00
CA ARG A 24 -17.32 -24.10 -16.38
C ARG A 24 -16.65 -24.11 -15.00
N ASP A 25 -16.91 -25.12 -14.19
CA ASP A 25 -16.29 -25.29 -12.87
C ASP A 25 -14.79 -25.57 -12.97
N ALA A 26 -14.38 -26.39 -13.92
CA ALA A 26 -12.96 -26.62 -14.19
C ALA A 26 -12.24 -25.35 -14.67
N ASP A 27 -12.90 -24.56 -15.53
CA ASP A 27 -12.37 -23.29 -16.02
C ASP A 27 -12.22 -22.26 -14.89
N LEU A 28 -13.22 -22.15 -14.02
CA LEU A 28 -13.17 -21.30 -12.82
C LEU A 28 -12.00 -21.69 -11.90
N ALA A 29 -11.81 -22.98 -11.67
CA ALA A 29 -10.68 -23.49 -10.87
C ALA A 29 -9.32 -23.23 -11.53
N MET A 30 -9.22 -23.33 -12.86
CA MET A 30 -8.01 -23.02 -13.63
C MET A 30 -7.67 -21.51 -13.52
N HIS A 31 -8.66 -20.64 -13.65
CA HIS A 31 -8.45 -19.21 -13.48
C HIS A 31 -7.93 -18.89 -12.07
N ARG A 32 -8.45 -19.55 -11.04
CA ARG A 32 -7.93 -19.41 -9.67
C ARG A 32 -6.50 -19.90 -9.54
N ALA A 33 -6.15 -21.02 -10.16
CA ALA A 33 -4.76 -21.52 -10.18
C ALA A 33 -3.81 -20.50 -10.79
N LYS A 34 -4.20 -19.83 -11.90
CA LYS A 34 -3.43 -18.76 -12.53
C LYS A 34 -3.30 -17.53 -11.60
N ALA A 35 -4.39 -17.05 -11.02
CA ALA A 35 -4.40 -15.91 -10.13
C ALA A 35 -3.60 -16.13 -8.83
N SER A 36 -3.44 -17.40 -8.41
CA SER A 36 -2.62 -17.77 -7.24
C SER A 36 -1.13 -18.00 -7.57
N GLY A 37 -0.63 -17.45 -8.68
CA GLY A 37 0.78 -17.52 -9.09
C GLY A 37 1.09 -18.56 -10.17
N GLY A 38 0.08 -19.23 -10.71
CA GLY A 38 0.27 -20.24 -11.79
C GLY A 38 0.95 -21.52 -11.31
N ASP A 39 1.35 -22.39 -12.27
CA ASP A 39 2.11 -23.63 -12.06
C ASP A 39 1.56 -24.53 -10.94
N ARG A 40 0.23 -24.68 -10.90
CA ARG A 40 -0.49 -25.47 -9.89
C ARG A 40 -1.81 -26.02 -10.39
N SER A 41 -2.32 -27.03 -9.69
CA SER A 41 -3.69 -27.50 -9.86
C SER A 41 -4.58 -26.96 -8.73
N THR A 42 -5.84 -26.68 -9.06
CA THR A 42 -6.87 -26.25 -8.10
C THR A 42 -8.16 -27.04 -8.38
N ILE A 43 -8.78 -27.52 -7.31
CA ILE A 43 -10.08 -28.21 -7.40
C ILE A 43 -11.17 -27.17 -7.20
N CYS A 44 -12.20 -27.19 -8.04
CA CYS A 44 -13.38 -26.35 -7.87
C CYS A 44 -14.12 -26.72 -6.59
N ASP A 45 -14.39 -25.73 -5.76
CA ASP A 45 -15.24 -25.85 -4.59
C ASP A 45 -16.50 -24.95 -4.72
N PRO A 46 -17.60 -25.26 -4.04
CA PRO A 46 -18.84 -24.49 -4.14
C PRO A 46 -18.68 -23.00 -3.83
N THR A 47 -17.65 -22.61 -3.05
CA THR A 47 -17.41 -21.20 -2.70
C THR A 47 -16.83 -20.41 -3.86
N MET A 48 -16.27 -21.07 -4.87
CA MET A 48 -15.69 -20.40 -6.04
C MET A 48 -16.73 -19.69 -6.89
N HIS A 49 -17.90 -20.31 -7.08
CA HIS A 49 -19.01 -19.66 -7.78
C HIS A 49 -19.49 -18.40 -7.06
N HIS A 50 -19.61 -18.49 -5.74
CA HIS A 50 -20.01 -17.32 -4.95
C HIS A 50 -18.99 -16.18 -5.08
N ARG A 51 -17.69 -16.50 -4.94
CA ARG A 51 -16.61 -15.52 -5.11
C ARG A 51 -16.54 -14.95 -6.52
N ALA A 52 -16.80 -15.74 -7.56
CA ALA A 52 -16.83 -15.24 -8.93
C ALA A 52 -18.02 -14.27 -9.15
N ALA A 53 -19.19 -14.58 -8.61
CA ALA A 53 -20.35 -13.71 -8.66
C ALA A 53 -20.10 -12.41 -7.85
N GLU A 54 -19.55 -12.53 -6.65
CA GLU A 54 -19.15 -11.36 -5.83
C GLU A 54 -18.15 -10.47 -6.55
N ARG A 55 -17.19 -11.07 -7.25
CA ARG A 55 -16.18 -10.34 -8.02
C ARG A 55 -16.80 -9.55 -9.17
N LEU A 56 -17.71 -10.17 -9.95
CA LEU A 56 -18.43 -9.47 -11.00
C LEU A 56 -19.29 -8.32 -10.47
N GLN A 57 -19.89 -8.52 -9.30
CA GLN A 57 -20.63 -7.45 -8.62
C GLN A 57 -19.70 -6.31 -8.20
N VAL A 58 -18.56 -6.62 -7.56
CA VAL A 58 -17.55 -5.64 -7.17
C VAL A 58 -17.03 -4.87 -8.40
N GLU A 59 -16.77 -5.55 -9.52
CA GLU A 59 -16.34 -4.88 -10.77
C GLU A 59 -17.40 -3.87 -11.27
N SER A 60 -18.66 -4.31 -11.30
CA SER A 60 -19.77 -3.44 -11.73
C SER A 60 -19.92 -2.22 -10.82
N ASP A 61 -19.76 -2.42 -9.51
CA ASP A 61 -19.97 -1.36 -8.52
C ASP A 61 -18.76 -0.40 -8.48
N LEU A 62 -17.52 -0.88 -8.66
CA LEU A 62 -16.32 -0.06 -8.73
C LEU A 62 -16.37 1.02 -9.83
N ARG A 63 -16.93 0.67 -11.00
CA ARG A 63 -17.07 1.64 -12.10
C ARG A 63 -17.90 2.86 -11.71
N ARG A 64 -18.87 2.67 -10.83
CA ARG A 64 -19.81 3.71 -10.35
C ARG A 64 -19.32 4.39 -9.07
N ALA A 65 -18.48 3.71 -8.29
CA ALA A 65 -18.06 4.17 -6.97
C ALA A 65 -17.31 5.51 -7.03
N ILE A 66 -16.44 5.70 -8.02
CA ILE A 66 -15.70 6.96 -8.20
C ILE A 66 -16.68 8.11 -8.48
N GLU A 67 -17.64 7.91 -9.41
CA GLU A 67 -18.60 8.94 -9.82
C GLU A 67 -19.59 9.29 -8.69
N ARG A 68 -19.87 8.34 -7.80
CA ARG A 68 -20.76 8.52 -6.66
C ARG A 68 -20.08 9.02 -5.39
N GLY A 69 -18.74 9.18 -5.40
CA GLY A 69 -18.00 9.62 -4.23
C GLY A 69 -18.07 8.61 -3.08
N GLU A 70 -18.05 7.31 -3.40
CA GLU A 70 -18.13 6.24 -2.40
C GLU A 70 -16.78 5.90 -1.77
N PHE A 71 -15.66 6.39 -2.34
CA PHE A 71 -14.33 6.23 -1.75
C PHE A 71 -14.04 7.28 -0.69
N VAL A 72 -13.31 6.86 0.33
CA VAL A 72 -12.78 7.74 1.39
C VAL A 72 -11.36 7.33 1.73
N LEU A 73 -10.59 8.24 2.32
CA LEU A 73 -9.26 7.95 2.85
C LEU A 73 -9.30 7.87 4.38
N HIS A 74 -8.68 6.82 4.91
CA HIS A 74 -8.30 6.74 6.31
C HIS A 74 -6.80 6.96 6.43
N TYR A 75 -6.36 7.53 7.52
CA TYR A 75 -5.00 7.98 7.74
C TYR A 75 -4.35 7.21 8.89
N GLN A 76 -3.25 6.53 8.63
CA GLN A 76 -2.48 5.85 9.66
C GLN A 76 -1.22 6.63 9.99
N PRO A 77 -0.95 6.95 11.27
CA PRO A 77 0.21 7.75 11.63
C PRO A 77 1.51 6.99 11.45
N ILE A 78 2.51 7.70 10.91
CA ILE A 78 3.92 7.32 10.91
C ILE A 78 4.56 8.08 12.06
N THR A 79 5.09 7.35 13.02
CA THR A 79 5.54 7.88 14.31
C THR A 79 7.05 7.78 14.45
N ALA A 80 7.70 8.84 14.89
CA ALA A 80 9.10 8.80 15.31
C ALA A 80 9.22 7.97 16.60
N LEU A 81 10.13 6.99 16.62
CA LEU A 81 10.27 6.09 17.76
C LEU A 81 10.82 6.81 19.00
N ARG A 82 11.75 7.75 18.81
CA ARG A 82 12.46 8.44 19.89
C ARG A 82 11.59 9.29 20.80
N ASP A 83 10.67 10.08 20.21
CA ASP A 83 9.87 11.08 20.92
C ASP A 83 8.36 10.92 20.70
N ARG A 84 7.98 9.85 20.00
CA ARG A 84 6.58 9.51 19.69
C ARG A 84 5.83 10.57 18.88
N GLN A 85 6.53 11.51 18.27
CA GLN A 85 5.90 12.51 17.42
C GLN A 85 5.39 11.90 16.11
N VAL A 86 4.23 12.39 15.65
CA VAL A 86 3.68 12.02 14.35
C VAL A 86 4.38 12.83 13.27
N MET A 87 5.06 12.12 12.36
CA MET A 87 5.84 12.71 11.27
C MET A 87 5.05 12.81 9.97
N GLY A 88 3.98 12.05 9.86
CA GLY A 88 3.11 12.01 8.69
C GLY A 88 2.04 10.95 8.84
N PHE A 89 1.29 10.77 7.78
CA PHE A 89 0.22 9.78 7.70
C PHE A 89 0.28 9.06 6.36
N GLU A 90 0.03 7.76 6.39
CA GLU A 90 -0.27 7.01 5.18
C GLU A 90 -1.77 7.09 4.88
N ALA A 91 -2.11 7.51 3.66
CA ALA A 91 -3.48 7.56 3.16
C ALA A 91 -3.89 6.19 2.63
N LEU A 92 -4.80 5.56 3.32
CA LEU A 92 -5.28 4.21 3.05
C LEU A 92 -6.72 4.25 2.55
N ILE A 93 -6.93 3.87 1.31
CA ILE A 93 -8.26 3.89 0.69
C ILE A 93 -9.24 2.97 1.40
N ARG A 94 -10.49 3.42 1.50
CA ARG A 94 -11.66 2.66 1.96
C ARG A 94 -12.79 2.90 0.98
N TRP A 95 -13.72 1.94 0.89
CA TRP A 95 -14.90 2.08 0.06
C TRP A 95 -16.17 1.97 0.89
N HIS A 96 -16.90 3.05 0.98
CA HIS A 96 -18.26 3.07 1.57
C HIS A 96 -19.26 2.48 0.58
N HIS A 97 -19.31 1.15 0.53
CA HIS A 97 -20.23 0.45 -0.35
C HIS A 97 -21.67 0.55 0.17
N PRO A 98 -22.65 0.95 -0.67
CA PRO A 98 -24.01 1.23 -0.21
C PRO A 98 -24.71 0.03 0.44
N GLU A 99 -24.39 -1.21 0.04
CA GLU A 99 -25.02 -2.41 0.56
C GLU A 99 -24.13 -3.19 1.53
N ARG A 100 -22.77 -3.04 1.42
CA ARG A 100 -21.79 -3.85 2.18
C ARG A 100 -21.10 -3.07 3.30
N GLY A 101 -21.40 -1.77 3.44
CA GLY A 101 -20.74 -0.90 4.40
C GLY A 101 -19.28 -0.59 4.02
N LEU A 102 -18.42 -0.43 5.02
CA LEU A 102 -17.03 -0.05 4.81
C LEU A 102 -16.19 -1.26 4.35
N LEU A 103 -15.70 -1.20 3.12
CA LEU A 103 -14.81 -2.20 2.54
C LEU A 103 -13.35 -1.74 2.61
N TYR A 104 -12.48 -2.71 2.93
CA TYR A 104 -11.03 -2.53 2.99
C TYR A 104 -10.37 -2.88 1.65
N PRO A 105 -9.13 -2.41 1.39
CA PRO A 105 -8.42 -2.60 0.12
C PRO A 105 -8.43 -4.02 -0.43
N GLY A 106 -8.19 -5.02 0.42
CA GLY A 106 -8.16 -6.43 0.02
C GLY A 106 -9.47 -6.97 -0.58
N ALA A 107 -10.60 -6.27 -0.37
CA ALA A 107 -11.89 -6.68 -0.92
C ALA A 107 -12.12 -6.22 -2.37
N PHE A 108 -11.36 -5.21 -2.86
CA PHE A 108 -11.67 -4.60 -4.16
C PHE A 108 -10.44 -4.21 -5.00
N LEU A 109 -9.26 -3.96 -4.42
CA LEU A 109 -8.10 -3.50 -5.19
C LEU A 109 -7.67 -4.51 -6.25
N GLY A 110 -7.66 -5.81 -5.94
CA GLY A 110 -7.32 -6.84 -6.93
C GLY A 110 -8.26 -6.82 -8.13
N VAL A 111 -9.56 -6.58 -7.93
CA VAL A 111 -10.54 -6.42 -9.03
C VAL A 111 -10.28 -5.11 -9.79
N ALA A 112 -9.94 -4.03 -9.08
CA ALA A 112 -9.62 -2.75 -9.70
C ALA A 112 -8.36 -2.83 -10.60
N GLU A 113 -7.34 -3.56 -10.17
CA GLU A 113 -6.11 -3.82 -10.94
C GLU A 113 -6.41 -4.62 -12.21
N GLU A 114 -7.12 -5.74 -12.09
CA GLU A 114 -7.42 -6.61 -13.23
C GLU A 114 -8.31 -5.93 -14.28
N THR A 115 -9.19 -5.03 -13.84
CA THR A 115 -10.11 -4.29 -14.72
C THR A 115 -9.54 -2.97 -15.25
N GLY A 116 -8.35 -2.57 -14.77
CA GLY A 116 -7.72 -1.30 -15.14
C GLY A 116 -8.33 -0.05 -14.49
N ILE A 117 -9.29 -0.22 -13.59
CA ILE A 117 -9.92 0.91 -12.88
C ILE A 117 -8.96 1.51 -11.85
N ILE A 118 -7.96 0.76 -11.39
CA ILE A 118 -7.02 1.15 -10.35
C ILE A 118 -6.35 2.49 -10.64
N GLY A 119 -5.99 2.77 -11.88
CA GLY A 119 -5.35 4.06 -12.24
C GLY A 119 -6.25 5.29 -12.01
N ARG A 120 -7.59 5.12 -12.09
CA ARG A 120 -8.55 6.19 -11.72
C ARG A 120 -8.67 6.33 -10.20
N ILE A 121 -8.54 5.22 -9.49
CA ILE A 121 -8.53 5.20 -8.02
C ILE A 121 -7.28 5.89 -7.50
N ASP A 122 -6.11 5.60 -8.08
CA ASP A 122 -4.84 6.25 -7.72
C ASP A 122 -4.91 7.77 -7.92
N GLU A 123 -5.43 8.22 -9.06
CA GLU A 123 -5.61 9.65 -9.35
C GLU A 123 -6.54 10.31 -8.34
N TRP A 124 -7.67 9.69 -8.02
CA TRP A 124 -8.61 10.18 -7.02
C TRP A 124 -7.95 10.23 -5.63
N ALA A 125 -7.29 9.16 -5.21
CA ALA A 125 -6.63 9.08 -3.91
C ALA A 125 -5.53 10.12 -3.75
N LEU A 126 -4.75 10.37 -4.80
CA LEU A 126 -3.71 11.39 -4.83
C LEU A 126 -4.29 12.80 -4.62
N ARG A 127 -5.33 13.18 -5.39
CA ARG A 127 -5.98 14.49 -5.26
C ARG A 127 -6.62 14.68 -3.89
N GLU A 128 -7.34 13.68 -3.41
CA GLU A 128 -8.00 13.70 -2.11
C GLU A 128 -6.98 13.80 -0.97
N ALA A 129 -5.91 12.99 -1.00
CA ALA A 129 -4.86 13.02 0.00
C ALA A 129 -4.16 14.40 0.06
N CYS A 130 -3.82 14.97 -1.08
CA CYS A 130 -3.23 16.31 -1.15
C CYS A 130 -4.18 17.38 -0.59
N SER A 131 -5.46 17.33 -0.96
CA SER A 131 -6.48 18.26 -0.48
C SER A 131 -6.66 18.19 1.04
N GLN A 132 -6.80 16.97 1.58
CA GLN A 132 -6.97 16.76 3.01
C GLN A 132 -5.68 17.08 3.78
N ALA A 133 -4.50 16.78 3.25
CA ALA A 133 -3.24 17.14 3.86
C ALA A 133 -3.07 18.67 3.97
N SER A 134 -3.35 19.39 2.91
CA SER A 134 -3.37 20.87 2.94
C SER A 134 -4.38 21.41 3.96
N ARG A 135 -5.55 20.73 4.11
CA ARG A 135 -6.57 21.12 5.09
C ARG A 135 -6.10 20.90 6.53
N TRP A 136 -5.54 19.74 6.89
CA TRP A 136 -5.10 19.50 8.27
C TRP A 136 -3.91 20.38 8.65
N GLN A 137 -2.98 20.67 7.74
CA GLN A 137 -1.86 21.58 8.01
C GLN A 137 -2.35 23.01 8.35
N ARG A 138 -3.45 23.44 7.73
CA ARG A 138 -4.10 24.72 8.09
C ARG A 138 -4.85 24.65 9.42
N LEU A 139 -5.54 23.55 9.71
CA LEU A 139 -6.31 23.36 10.95
C LEU A 139 -5.41 23.15 12.17
N PHE A 140 -4.24 22.52 11.97
CA PHE A 140 -3.28 22.17 13.01
C PHE A 140 -1.89 22.74 12.68
N PRO A 141 -1.65 24.07 12.86
CA PRO A 141 -0.39 24.71 12.49
C PRO A 141 0.84 24.11 13.16
N HIS A 142 0.71 23.58 14.39
CA HIS A 142 1.78 22.87 15.09
C HIS A 142 2.18 21.54 14.42
N ALA A 143 1.30 20.97 13.62
CA ALA A 143 1.52 19.76 12.83
C ALA A 143 1.76 20.05 11.33
N SER A 144 2.07 21.31 10.96
CA SER A 144 2.30 21.71 9.56
C SER A 144 3.51 20.99 8.90
N HIS A 145 4.37 20.39 9.71
CA HIS A 145 5.50 19.58 9.25
C HIS A 145 5.11 18.15 8.81
N THR A 146 3.88 17.70 9.12
CA THR A 146 3.45 16.33 8.81
C THR A 146 3.25 16.14 7.32
N SER A 147 3.71 14.99 6.81
CA SER A 147 3.55 14.58 5.41
C SER A 147 2.36 13.66 5.22
N VAL A 148 1.91 13.52 3.98
CA VAL A 148 0.99 12.46 3.55
C VAL A 148 1.69 11.53 2.58
N SER A 149 1.56 10.23 2.80
CA SER A 149 2.01 9.17 1.90
C SER A 149 0.84 8.62 1.11
N VAL A 150 1.03 8.41 -0.19
CA VAL A 150 0.01 7.89 -1.10
C VAL A 150 0.59 6.74 -1.90
N ASN A 151 -0.06 5.60 -1.84
CA ASN A 151 0.29 4.42 -2.61
C ASN A 151 -0.03 4.61 -4.09
N ILE A 152 0.89 4.24 -4.98
CA ILE A 152 0.70 4.25 -6.43
C ILE A 152 0.81 2.82 -6.95
N SER A 153 -0.24 2.35 -7.60
CA SER A 153 -0.27 1.01 -8.18
C SER A 153 0.72 0.86 -9.35
N ALA A 154 1.02 -0.39 -9.73
CA ALA A 154 1.86 -0.67 -10.90
C ALA A 154 1.31 -0.04 -12.19
N GLN A 155 -0.01 -0.05 -12.35
CA GLN A 155 -0.66 0.56 -13.52
C GLN A 155 -0.62 2.09 -13.45
N GLY A 156 -0.85 2.69 -12.28
CA GLY A 156 -0.75 4.12 -12.06
C GLY A 156 0.67 4.63 -12.32
N PHE A 157 1.67 3.92 -11.81
CA PHE A 157 3.08 4.25 -12.03
C PHE A 157 3.50 4.13 -13.50
N GLY A 158 2.93 3.17 -14.23
CA GLY A 158 3.18 2.98 -15.66
C GLY A 158 2.54 4.04 -16.58
N ARG A 159 1.69 4.93 -16.07
CA ARG A 159 0.98 5.94 -16.87
C ARG A 159 1.91 7.07 -17.32
N PRO A 160 1.83 7.51 -18.60
CA PRO A 160 2.66 8.61 -19.09
C PRO A 160 2.35 9.96 -18.45
N ASP A 161 1.13 10.12 -17.91
CA ASP A 161 0.60 11.37 -17.34
C ASP A 161 0.77 11.47 -15.82
N LEU A 162 1.40 10.47 -15.14
CA LEU A 162 1.57 10.45 -13.68
C LEU A 162 2.21 11.73 -13.13
N VAL A 163 3.32 12.17 -13.72
CA VAL A 163 4.03 13.39 -13.28
C VAL A 163 3.13 14.61 -13.38
N GLY A 164 2.35 14.72 -14.46
CA GLY A 164 1.35 15.78 -14.63
C GLY A 164 0.24 15.71 -13.59
N GLN A 165 -0.29 14.52 -13.29
CA GLN A 165 -1.31 14.32 -12.26
C GLN A 165 -0.82 14.74 -10.87
N VAL A 166 0.44 14.44 -10.53
CA VAL A 166 1.06 14.86 -9.26
C VAL A 166 1.20 16.39 -9.21
N ALA A 167 1.67 17.02 -10.31
CA ALA A 167 1.80 18.47 -10.39
C ALA A 167 0.43 19.18 -10.23
N ASP A 168 -0.61 18.66 -10.91
CA ASP A 168 -1.97 19.20 -10.83
C ASP A 168 -2.53 19.05 -9.39
N ALA A 169 -2.37 17.89 -8.76
CA ALA A 169 -2.84 17.65 -7.39
C ALA A 169 -2.19 18.60 -6.37
N LEU A 170 -0.89 18.86 -6.51
CA LEU A 170 -0.16 19.82 -5.67
C LEU A 170 -0.63 21.25 -5.91
N GLN A 171 -0.81 21.64 -7.17
CA GLN A 171 -1.27 22.97 -7.54
C GLN A 171 -2.70 23.24 -7.04
N GLU A 172 -3.62 22.30 -7.25
CA GLU A 172 -5.03 22.41 -6.86
C GLU A 172 -5.21 22.49 -5.33
N SER A 173 -4.44 21.66 -4.60
CA SER A 173 -4.52 21.59 -3.15
C SER A 173 -3.77 22.69 -2.42
N GLY A 174 -2.73 23.25 -3.07
CA GLY A 174 -1.77 24.15 -2.44
C GLY A 174 -0.89 23.48 -1.38
N LEU A 175 -0.80 22.13 -1.40
CA LEU A 175 0.07 21.39 -0.49
C LEU A 175 1.54 21.60 -0.90
N PRO A 176 2.45 21.93 0.03
CA PRO A 176 3.88 21.97 -0.26
C PRO A 176 4.36 20.61 -0.76
N ALA A 177 5.08 20.59 -1.89
CA ALA A 177 5.48 19.33 -2.54
C ALA A 177 6.24 18.38 -1.60
N GLN A 178 7.10 18.91 -0.72
CA GLN A 178 7.83 18.12 0.28
C GLN A 178 6.94 17.44 1.33
N SER A 179 5.67 17.84 1.44
CA SER A 179 4.68 17.21 2.31
C SER A 179 3.98 16.03 1.64
N LEU A 180 4.15 15.84 0.33
CA LEU A 180 3.66 14.65 -0.38
C LEU A 180 4.79 13.61 -0.50
N ARG A 181 4.47 12.37 -0.14
CA ARG A 181 5.29 11.19 -0.36
C ARG A 181 4.52 10.22 -1.24
N LEU A 182 5.14 9.77 -2.32
CA LEU A 182 4.59 8.72 -3.17
C LEU A 182 5.22 7.39 -2.79
N GLU A 183 4.40 6.38 -2.59
CA GLU A 183 4.83 5.03 -2.21
C GLU A 183 4.66 4.09 -3.39
N ILE A 184 5.73 3.42 -3.76
CA ILE A 184 5.75 2.38 -4.81
C ILE A 184 6.36 1.12 -4.23
N THR A 185 5.80 -0.04 -4.57
CA THR A 185 6.38 -1.30 -4.10
C THR A 185 7.71 -1.60 -4.80
N GLU A 186 8.57 -2.34 -4.13
CA GLU A 186 9.84 -2.82 -4.69
C GLU A 186 9.63 -3.52 -6.03
N THR A 187 8.61 -4.37 -6.13
CA THR A 187 8.28 -5.11 -7.37
C THR A 187 8.00 -4.16 -8.54
N VAL A 188 7.24 -3.11 -8.32
CA VAL A 188 6.94 -2.09 -9.35
C VAL A 188 8.22 -1.36 -9.77
N ALA A 189 9.04 -0.98 -8.80
CA ALA A 189 10.29 -0.27 -9.07
C ALA A 189 11.27 -1.10 -9.90
N MET A 190 11.32 -2.42 -9.71
CA MET A 190 12.26 -3.32 -10.37
C MET A 190 11.76 -3.87 -11.71
N ALA A 191 10.48 -3.74 -12.06
CA ALA A 191 9.92 -4.27 -13.30
C ALA A 191 10.57 -3.69 -14.56
N ASP A 192 10.86 -2.38 -14.56
CA ASP A 192 11.62 -1.66 -15.60
C ASP A 192 12.44 -0.55 -14.93
N ALA A 193 13.60 -0.91 -14.43
CA ALA A 193 14.40 -0.04 -13.57
C ALA A 193 14.88 1.26 -14.24
N GLU A 194 15.20 1.24 -15.54
CA GLU A 194 15.62 2.45 -16.25
C GLU A 194 14.45 3.42 -16.46
N ARG A 195 13.30 2.91 -16.84
CA ARG A 195 12.08 3.73 -16.96
C ARG A 195 11.66 4.26 -15.58
N THR A 196 11.66 3.41 -14.56
CA THR A 196 11.38 3.81 -13.17
C THR A 196 12.27 4.95 -12.73
N ARG A 197 13.59 4.83 -12.93
CA ARG A 197 14.53 5.88 -12.57
C ARG A 197 14.17 7.23 -13.20
N ASN A 198 13.83 7.25 -14.49
CA ASN A 198 13.48 8.47 -15.19
C ASN A 198 12.22 9.13 -14.62
N ILE A 199 11.16 8.34 -14.36
CA ILE A 199 9.92 8.83 -13.73
C ILE A 199 10.21 9.38 -12.33
N LEU A 200 11.02 8.68 -11.53
CA LEU A 200 11.37 9.13 -10.19
C LEU A 200 12.16 10.44 -10.20
N VAL A 201 13.07 10.63 -11.17
CA VAL A 201 13.80 11.91 -11.35
C VAL A 201 12.84 13.05 -11.66
N GLU A 202 11.87 12.84 -12.54
CA GLU A 202 10.86 13.84 -12.87
C GLU A 202 9.97 14.19 -11.67
N LEU A 203 9.51 13.18 -10.93
CA LEU A 203 8.76 13.37 -9.68
C LEU A 203 9.57 14.14 -8.63
N LYS A 204 10.84 13.79 -8.44
CA LYS A 204 11.76 14.51 -7.54
C LYS A 204 11.96 15.97 -7.95
N ALA A 205 11.94 16.26 -9.24
CA ALA A 205 12.02 17.64 -9.74
C ALA A 205 10.82 18.51 -9.34
N LEU A 206 9.64 17.90 -9.06
CA LEU A 206 8.49 18.58 -8.46
C LEU A 206 8.70 18.88 -6.97
N GLY A 207 9.69 18.24 -6.31
CA GLY A 207 9.96 18.40 -4.89
C GLY A 207 9.26 17.38 -3.98
N VAL A 208 8.56 16.39 -4.53
CA VAL A 208 7.91 15.33 -3.76
C VAL A 208 8.94 14.33 -3.20
N ARG A 209 8.57 13.61 -2.15
CA ARG A 209 9.35 12.52 -1.60
C ARG A 209 8.91 11.18 -2.16
N ILE A 210 9.83 10.22 -2.25
CA ILE A 210 9.58 8.88 -2.75
C ILE A 210 9.88 7.87 -1.66
N SER A 211 8.97 6.94 -1.44
CA SER A 211 9.14 5.80 -0.55
C SER A 211 9.10 4.50 -1.34
N LEU A 212 10.01 3.60 -1.03
CA LEU A 212 9.99 2.23 -1.56
C LEU A 212 9.35 1.32 -0.53
N ASP A 213 8.21 0.75 -0.90
CA ASP A 213 7.35 -0.06 -0.04
C ASP A 213 7.61 -1.56 -0.18
N ASP A 214 7.18 -2.36 0.82
CA ASP A 214 7.37 -3.82 0.91
C ASP A 214 8.84 -4.24 0.76
N PHE A 215 9.80 -3.42 1.23
CA PHE A 215 11.22 -3.66 0.99
C PHE A 215 11.73 -4.89 1.73
N GLY A 216 12.41 -5.76 0.97
CA GLY A 216 12.99 -7.01 1.44
C GLY A 216 12.12 -8.25 1.21
N ALA A 217 10.84 -8.09 0.86
CA ALA A 217 9.97 -9.23 0.52
C ALA A 217 10.19 -9.73 -0.92
N GLY A 218 10.86 -8.93 -1.77
CA GLY A 218 11.13 -9.21 -3.17
C GLY A 218 12.60 -9.52 -3.48
N TYR A 219 12.94 -9.53 -4.76
CA TYR A 219 14.31 -9.69 -5.26
C TYR A 219 14.98 -8.32 -5.43
N SER A 220 15.48 -7.74 -4.34
CA SER A 220 16.17 -6.47 -4.39
C SER A 220 17.49 -6.54 -5.15
N SER A 221 17.63 -5.77 -6.21
CA SER A 221 18.93 -5.48 -6.78
C SER A 221 19.52 -4.22 -6.15
N LEU A 222 20.45 -4.38 -5.22
CA LEU A 222 21.14 -3.28 -4.55
C LEU A 222 21.71 -2.23 -5.53
N SER A 223 22.12 -2.70 -6.73
CA SER A 223 22.67 -1.82 -7.78
C SER A 223 21.65 -0.83 -8.33
N TYR A 224 20.37 -1.19 -8.36
CA TYR A 224 19.31 -0.27 -8.76
C TYR A 224 18.86 0.63 -7.62
N LEU A 225 18.76 0.11 -6.41
CA LEU A 225 18.42 0.93 -5.24
C LEU A 225 19.37 2.13 -5.09
N GLN A 226 20.67 1.92 -5.30
CA GLN A 226 21.67 2.99 -5.26
C GLN A 226 21.47 4.08 -6.32
N ARG A 227 20.77 3.75 -7.42
CA ARG A 227 20.52 4.68 -8.54
C ARG A 227 19.16 5.37 -8.46
N PHE A 228 18.26 4.86 -7.66
CA PHE A 228 16.94 5.46 -7.50
C PHE A 228 16.99 6.65 -6.56
N PRO A 229 16.41 7.79 -6.93
CA PRO A 229 16.34 8.96 -6.06
C PRO A 229 15.20 8.82 -5.04
N VAL A 230 15.26 7.77 -4.22
CA VAL A 230 14.29 7.51 -3.15
C VAL A 230 14.74 8.19 -1.85
N ASP A 231 13.81 8.46 -0.97
CA ASP A 231 14.04 9.12 0.33
C ASP A 231 13.85 8.16 1.51
N VAL A 232 12.97 7.17 1.35
CA VAL A 232 12.52 6.30 2.43
C VAL A 232 12.44 4.85 1.98
N LEU A 233 12.83 3.93 2.87
CA LEU A 233 12.54 2.50 2.76
C LEU A 233 11.51 2.11 3.80
N LYS A 234 10.44 1.39 3.41
CA LYS A 234 9.47 0.81 4.34
C LYS A 234 9.78 -0.68 4.48
N ILE A 235 10.11 -1.10 5.70
CA ILE A 235 10.36 -2.51 6.00
C ILE A 235 9.02 -3.24 6.02
N ASP A 236 8.89 -4.27 5.18
CA ASP A 236 7.68 -5.07 5.10
C ASP A 236 7.27 -5.64 6.47
N ARG A 237 5.97 -5.61 6.71
CA ARG A 237 5.33 -6.08 7.95
C ARG A 237 5.76 -7.51 8.34
N SER A 238 5.98 -8.41 7.38
CA SER A 238 6.32 -9.80 7.67
C SER A 238 7.61 -9.95 8.48
N PHE A 239 8.58 -9.06 8.29
CA PHE A 239 9.81 -9.05 9.08
C PHE A 239 9.57 -8.52 10.50
N VAL A 240 8.75 -7.47 10.64
CA VAL A 240 8.42 -6.90 11.95
C VAL A 240 7.59 -7.86 12.79
N GLU A 241 6.65 -8.59 12.19
CA GLU A 241 5.89 -9.66 12.85
C GLU A 241 6.77 -10.81 13.34
N GLY A 242 7.89 -11.06 12.67
CA GLY A 242 8.88 -12.09 13.01
C GLY A 242 9.77 -11.74 14.20
N ILE A 243 9.81 -10.47 14.64
CA ILE A 243 10.65 -10.04 15.77
C ILE A 243 10.33 -10.86 17.02
N GLY A 244 11.38 -11.45 17.61
CA GLY A 244 11.27 -12.29 18.82
C GLY A 244 10.75 -13.71 18.58
N ARG A 245 10.42 -14.07 17.32
CA ARG A 245 9.98 -15.42 16.94
C ARG A 245 10.92 -16.09 15.94
N ASN A 246 11.52 -15.28 15.05
CA ASN A 246 12.45 -15.75 14.03
C ASN A 246 13.69 -14.83 14.02
N GLU A 247 14.87 -15.40 14.31
CA GLU A 247 16.13 -14.66 14.36
C GLU A 247 16.51 -14.09 12.97
N GLU A 248 16.17 -14.77 11.87
CA GLU A 248 16.41 -14.29 10.51
C GLU A 248 15.72 -12.95 10.26
N CYS A 249 14.48 -12.76 10.73
CA CYS A 249 13.76 -11.51 10.57
C CYS A 249 14.52 -10.34 11.21
N GLY A 250 15.07 -10.56 12.40
CA GLY A 250 15.88 -9.56 13.09
C GLY A 250 17.16 -9.18 12.34
N GLU A 251 17.84 -10.16 11.74
CA GLU A 251 19.05 -9.91 10.94
C GLU A 251 18.74 -9.22 9.62
N ILE A 252 17.58 -9.53 9.00
CA ILE A 252 17.12 -8.82 7.80
C ILE A 252 16.84 -7.36 8.13
N ILE A 253 16.08 -7.06 9.20
CA ILE A 253 15.82 -5.69 9.64
C ILE A 253 17.12 -4.94 9.89
N ARG A 254 18.09 -5.54 10.59
CA ARG A 254 19.41 -4.94 10.84
C ARG A 254 20.16 -4.63 9.56
N THR A 255 20.10 -5.55 8.59
CA THR A 255 20.73 -5.41 7.29
C THR A 255 20.11 -4.24 6.51
N ILE A 256 18.78 -4.14 6.48
CA ILE A 256 18.04 -3.04 5.82
C ILE A 256 18.41 -1.69 6.46
N LEU A 257 18.43 -1.61 7.79
CA LEU A 257 18.80 -0.39 8.51
C LEU A 257 20.24 0.06 8.23
N ASN A 258 21.18 -0.88 8.15
CA ASN A 258 22.58 -0.57 7.80
C ASN A 258 22.70 -0.11 6.34
N LEU A 259 21.97 -0.75 5.42
CA LEU A 259 21.92 -0.35 4.02
C LEU A 259 21.36 1.07 3.88
N ALA A 260 20.24 1.35 4.54
CA ALA A 260 19.61 2.66 4.50
C ALA A 260 20.53 3.77 5.05
N ARG A 261 21.26 3.50 6.15
CA ARG A 261 22.28 4.44 6.66
C ARG A 261 23.36 4.72 5.63
N THR A 262 23.86 3.70 4.94
CA THR A 262 24.91 3.86 3.92
C THR A 262 24.42 4.69 2.73
N LEU A 263 23.13 4.60 2.41
CA LEU A 263 22.48 5.32 1.30
C LEU A 263 21.84 6.65 1.74
N GLU A 264 21.96 7.03 3.01
CA GLU A 264 21.34 8.23 3.59
C GLU A 264 19.82 8.26 3.46
N LEU A 265 19.17 7.09 3.58
CA LEU A 265 17.71 6.92 3.49
C LEU A 265 17.09 6.86 4.89
N ASP A 266 15.90 7.41 5.04
CA ASP A 266 15.05 7.17 6.20
C ASP A 266 14.43 5.76 6.13
N VAL A 267 14.08 5.19 7.28
CA VAL A 267 13.42 3.87 7.36
C VAL A 267 12.16 3.98 8.19
N VAL A 268 11.07 3.37 7.68
CA VAL A 268 9.81 3.16 8.41
C VAL A 268 9.60 1.66 8.59
N ALA A 269 9.48 1.17 9.82
CA ALA A 269 9.13 -0.21 10.11
C ALA A 269 7.60 -0.38 10.16
N GLU A 270 7.06 -1.26 9.34
CA GLU A 270 5.63 -1.45 9.21
C GLU A 270 5.08 -2.60 10.08
N GLY A 271 3.78 -2.53 10.41
CA GLY A 271 3.11 -3.59 11.13
C GLY A 271 3.55 -3.73 12.58
N THR A 272 4.02 -2.64 13.21
CA THR A 272 4.39 -2.64 14.63
C THR A 272 3.13 -2.73 15.50
N GLU A 273 2.96 -3.84 16.24
CA GLU A 273 1.75 -4.13 17.02
C GLU A 273 2.02 -4.26 18.52
N THR A 274 3.27 -4.48 18.94
CA THR A 274 3.64 -4.74 20.32
C THR A 274 4.76 -3.85 20.84
N ALA A 275 4.80 -3.61 22.16
CA ALA A 275 5.90 -2.88 22.80
C ALA A 275 7.26 -3.55 22.57
N ALA A 276 7.31 -4.90 22.57
CA ALA A 276 8.55 -5.63 22.32
C ALA A 276 9.13 -5.38 20.94
N GLN A 277 8.27 -5.22 19.91
CA GLN A 277 8.72 -4.83 18.55
C GLN A 277 9.26 -3.41 18.54
N VAL A 278 8.58 -2.48 19.22
CA VAL A 278 9.05 -1.09 19.38
C VAL A 278 10.42 -1.05 20.04
N ASP A 279 10.58 -1.70 21.20
CA ASP A 279 11.84 -1.75 21.94
C ASP A 279 12.98 -2.35 21.11
N TYR A 280 12.68 -3.36 20.29
CA TYR A 280 13.66 -3.98 19.41
C TYR A 280 14.10 -3.03 18.30
N LEU A 281 13.15 -2.35 17.65
CA LEU A 281 13.43 -1.37 16.59
C LEU A 281 14.21 -0.17 17.14
N GLU A 282 13.90 0.32 18.34
CA GLU A 282 14.65 1.39 19.01
C GLU A 282 16.10 1.00 19.30
N LYS A 283 16.35 -0.24 19.77
CA LYS A 283 17.71 -0.76 19.98
C LYS A 283 18.55 -0.84 18.71
N LEU A 284 17.89 -0.93 17.55
CA LEU A 284 18.53 -0.91 16.23
C LEU A 284 18.65 0.50 15.64
N ASP A 285 18.26 1.56 16.37
CA ASP A 285 18.21 2.95 15.91
C ASP A 285 17.28 3.13 14.69
N CYS A 286 16.21 2.35 14.58
CA CYS A 286 15.14 2.62 13.61
C CYS A 286 14.46 3.94 14.00
N ARG A 287 14.32 4.86 13.03
CA ARG A 287 13.81 6.21 13.35
C ARG A 287 12.29 6.28 13.37
N PHE A 288 11.61 5.55 12.49
CA PHE A 288 10.17 5.66 12.31
C PHE A 288 9.53 4.29 12.29
N ALA A 289 8.30 4.23 12.78
CA ALA A 289 7.48 3.04 12.70
C ALA A 289 6.01 3.39 12.47
N GLN A 290 5.28 2.42 11.95
CA GLN A 290 3.85 2.47 11.69
C GLN A 290 3.22 1.14 12.08
N GLY A 291 2.06 1.19 12.74
CA GLY A 291 1.36 -0.03 13.13
C GLY A 291 0.28 0.21 14.19
N PHE A 292 -0.44 -0.85 14.51
CA PHE A 292 -1.56 -0.79 15.46
C PHE A 292 -1.15 -0.49 16.89
N TYR A 293 0.13 -0.65 17.21
CA TYR A 293 0.67 -0.21 18.49
C TYR A 293 0.47 1.30 18.70
N PHE A 294 0.62 2.09 17.66
CA PHE A 294 0.46 3.55 17.72
C PHE A 294 -0.99 3.95 17.47
N SER A 295 -1.54 3.55 16.32
CA SER A 295 -2.94 3.76 15.95
C SER A 295 -3.32 2.89 14.76
N LYS A 296 -4.60 2.53 14.67
CA LYS A 296 -5.19 2.10 13.41
C LYS A 296 -5.37 3.30 12.49
N ALA A 297 -5.59 3.03 11.19
CA ALA A 297 -5.99 4.08 10.28
C ALA A 297 -7.36 4.65 10.67
N VAL A 298 -7.45 5.97 10.78
CA VAL A 298 -8.65 6.71 11.21
C VAL A 298 -9.15 7.64 10.10
N PRO A 299 -10.43 7.99 10.05
CA PRO A 299 -10.94 8.99 9.13
C PRO A 299 -10.39 10.38 9.46
N PHE A 300 -10.49 11.31 8.50
CA PHE A 300 -9.98 12.68 8.64
C PHE A 300 -10.46 13.39 9.91
N GLU A 301 -11.72 13.19 10.28
CA GLU A 301 -12.37 13.83 11.43
C GLU A 301 -11.72 13.47 12.77
N GLU A 302 -11.07 12.31 12.84
CA GLU A 302 -10.41 11.81 14.05
C GLU A 302 -8.94 12.23 14.14
N LEU A 303 -8.34 12.82 13.08
CA LEU A 303 -6.93 13.24 13.09
C LEU A 303 -6.62 14.26 14.18
N GLY A 304 -7.59 15.11 14.53
CA GLY A 304 -7.44 16.07 15.62
C GLY A 304 -7.06 15.45 16.95
N ALA A 305 -7.59 14.26 17.25
CA ALA A 305 -7.23 13.52 18.47
C ALA A 305 -5.80 12.98 18.44
N ILE A 306 -5.28 12.62 17.25
CA ILE A 306 -3.91 12.13 17.08
C ILE A 306 -2.89 13.27 17.11
N LEU A 307 -3.26 14.42 16.55
CA LEU A 307 -2.41 15.60 16.40
C LEU A 307 -2.47 16.55 17.63
N ALA A 308 -3.36 16.29 18.59
CA ALA A 308 -3.51 17.16 19.76
C ALA A 308 -2.23 17.17 20.63
N PRO A 309 -1.73 18.35 21.05
CA PRO A 309 -0.49 18.49 21.83
C PRO A 309 -0.49 17.67 23.13
N GLU A 310 -1.63 17.53 23.80
CA GLU A 310 -1.76 16.80 25.07
C GLU A 310 -1.51 15.27 24.94
N GLN A 311 -1.63 14.71 23.74
CA GLN A 311 -1.34 13.30 23.52
C GLN A 311 0.15 13.03 23.23
N LEU A 312 0.89 14.01 22.77
CA LEU A 312 2.33 13.93 22.58
C LEU A 312 3.04 13.76 23.92
N GLU A 313 2.58 14.44 24.98
CA GLU A 313 3.14 14.32 26.35
C GLU A 313 2.82 12.97 27.01
N ARG A 314 1.63 12.41 26.81
CA ARG A 314 1.22 11.11 27.40
C ARG A 314 1.87 9.89 26.72
N ARG A 315 2.36 10.03 25.50
CA ARG A 315 3.07 8.97 24.76
C ARG A 315 4.56 8.97 25.07
N SER A 316 5.08 10.04 25.67
CA SER A 316 6.49 10.21 26.07
C SER A 316 6.74 9.83 27.55
N ALA A 317 5.72 9.48 28.32
CA ALA A 317 5.76 9.07 29.71
C ALA A 317 5.45 7.57 29.86
#